data_443c342e044c0f567dc2ee7efdc86865
#
_entry.id   443c342e044c0f567dc2ee7efdc86865
#
_cell.length_a   1.000
_cell.length_b   1.000
_cell.length_c   1.000
_cell.angle_alpha   90.00
_cell.angle_beta   90.00
_cell.angle_gamma   90.00
#
_symmetry.space_group_name_H-M   'P 1'
#
loop_
_entity.id
_entity.type
_entity.pdbx_description
1 polymer ?
#
loop_
_entity_poly.entity_id
_entity_poly.type
_entity_poly.pdbx_seq_one_letter_code
_entity_poly.pdbx_strand_id
1 'polypeptide(L)'
;KAFPNATLICIDFAQQSLLSNVHDLKVCANAYQLPFTDNSIDFIVSNLMMQWCPDLKTLLDECFRIVKPGGLFLFSTFGPDTLKELKRSWSVVDNNPHVNKFTDMHDIGDQMLQSGFQSPVMEMERLTLTYDKVIDLMHDLKGIGAQTVHNRSKSLTGKTKFNKMIEMYESYRKDDKLPATYEVIYGHAWKQEKHFGGISLDN
;
A
#
# COMPACT_ATOMS: atom_id res chain seq x y z
N LYS A 1 4.38 -5.72 -24.32
CA LYS A 1 4.06 -4.43 -23.67
C LYS A 1 2.55 -4.26 -23.71
N ALA A 2 1.89 -4.13 -22.55
CA ALA A 2 0.42 -3.99 -22.48
C ALA A 2 -0.03 -2.64 -23.09
N PHE A 3 0.80 -1.59 -23.01
CA PHE A 3 0.51 -0.24 -23.47
C PHE A 3 1.69 0.28 -24.32
N PRO A 4 1.78 -0.06 -25.61
CA PRO A 4 2.95 0.24 -26.45
C PRO A 4 3.18 1.74 -26.71
N ASN A 5 2.12 2.55 -26.63
CA ASN A 5 2.14 4.00 -26.90
C ASN A 5 2.06 4.85 -25.62
N ALA A 6 2.10 4.24 -24.43
CA ALA A 6 2.03 4.98 -23.19
C ALA A 6 3.40 5.53 -22.78
N THR A 7 3.41 6.78 -22.32
CA THR A 7 4.54 7.35 -21.60
C THR A 7 4.45 6.92 -20.15
N LEU A 8 5.38 6.10 -19.67
CA LEU A 8 5.42 5.63 -18.29
C LEU A 8 6.39 6.49 -17.48
N ILE A 9 5.91 7.01 -16.36
CA ILE A 9 6.71 7.79 -15.41
C ILE A 9 6.74 7.01 -14.10
N CYS A 10 7.94 6.66 -13.63
CA CYS A 10 8.14 6.01 -12.34
C CYS A 10 8.37 7.05 -11.26
N ILE A 11 7.63 6.94 -10.17
CA ILE A 11 7.68 7.89 -9.05
C ILE A 11 8.02 7.12 -7.79
N ASP A 12 8.98 7.61 -7.02
CA ASP A 12 9.30 7.10 -5.69
C ASP A 12 9.88 8.25 -4.85
N PHE A 13 9.66 8.22 -3.54
CA PHE A 13 10.29 9.14 -2.61
C PHE A 13 11.77 8.79 -2.39
N ALA A 14 12.13 7.50 -2.47
CA ALA A 14 13.48 7.02 -2.31
C ALA A 14 14.23 7.02 -3.66
N GLN A 15 15.17 7.94 -3.84
CA GLN A 15 15.99 8.02 -5.05
C GLN A 15 16.69 6.69 -5.39
N GLN A 16 17.10 5.93 -4.38
CA GLN A 16 17.75 4.62 -4.57
C GLN A 16 16.86 3.62 -5.30
N SER A 17 15.55 3.60 -4.97
CA SER A 17 14.56 2.73 -5.63
C SER A 17 14.40 3.10 -7.11
N LEU A 18 14.44 4.38 -7.43
CA LEU A 18 14.36 4.85 -8.81
C LEU A 18 15.60 4.48 -9.63
N LEU A 19 16.78 4.49 -9.05
CA LEU A 19 18.02 4.15 -9.76
C LEU A 19 18.02 2.70 -10.25
N SER A 20 17.42 1.79 -9.50
CA SER A 20 17.30 0.37 -9.88
C SER A 20 16.17 0.08 -10.88
N ASN A 21 15.32 1.06 -11.16
CA ASN A 21 14.22 0.90 -12.11
C ASN A 21 14.71 0.96 -13.55
N VAL A 22 14.12 0.14 -14.43
CA VAL A 22 14.50 0.00 -15.85
C VAL A 22 13.88 1.06 -16.77
N HIS A 23 12.93 1.87 -16.27
CA HIS A 23 12.26 2.90 -17.05
C HIS A 23 13.06 4.20 -17.09
N ASP A 24 12.98 4.93 -18.21
CA ASP A 24 13.79 6.12 -18.47
C ASP A 24 13.26 7.36 -17.72
N LEU A 25 11.94 7.52 -17.66
CA LEU A 25 11.34 8.66 -16.97
C LEU A 25 11.13 8.35 -15.48
N LYS A 26 11.87 9.07 -14.64
CA LYS A 26 11.91 8.87 -13.18
C LYS A 26 11.75 10.21 -12.48
N VAL A 27 10.86 10.25 -11.49
CA VAL A 27 10.61 11.45 -10.68
C VAL A 27 10.77 11.08 -9.21
N CYS A 28 11.73 11.69 -8.53
CA CYS A 28 11.86 11.60 -7.09
C CYS A 28 10.94 12.63 -6.44
N ALA A 29 9.82 12.17 -5.87
CA ALA A 29 8.80 13.07 -5.32
C ALA A 29 8.08 12.46 -4.13
N ASN A 30 7.50 13.34 -3.29
CA ASN A 30 6.59 12.97 -2.25
C ASN A 30 5.20 12.71 -2.85
N ALA A 31 4.60 11.56 -2.56
CA ALA A 31 3.27 11.17 -3.07
C ALA A 31 2.14 12.11 -2.59
N TYR A 32 2.37 12.90 -1.54
CA TYR A 32 1.44 13.92 -1.07
C TYR A 32 1.52 15.24 -1.83
N GLN A 33 2.53 15.42 -2.68
CA GLN A 33 2.75 16.64 -3.47
C GLN A 33 3.53 16.26 -4.73
N LEU A 34 2.82 15.80 -5.75
CA LEU A 34 3.39 15.35 -7.00
C LEU A 34 3.66 16.53 -7.95
N PRO A 35 4.80 16.57 -8.66
CA PRO A 35 5.18 17.68 -9.52
C PRO A 35 4.47 17.62 -10.88
N PHE A 36 3.17 17.39 -10.87
CA PHE A 36 2.31 17.38 -12.06
C PHE A 36 1.19 18.41 -11.93
N THR A 37 0.80 18.97 -13.06
CA THR A 37 -0.35 19.88 -13.11
C THR A 37 -1.65 19.12 -12.90
N ASP A 38 -2.70 19.84 -12.52
CA ASP A 38 -4.05 19.28 -12.39
C ASP A 38 -4.50 18.66 -13.73
N ASN A 39 -5.19 17.53 -13.66
CA ASN A 39 -5.80 16.86 -14.83
C ASN A 39 -4.78 16.58 -15.95
N SER A 40 -3.59 16.13 -15.64
CA SER A 40 -2.51 15.89 -16.61
C SER A 40 -2.19 14.41 -16.86
N ILE A 41 -2.58 13.53 -15.96
CA ILE A 41 -2.25 12.09 -15.96
C ILE A 41 -3.48 11.27 -16.36
N ASP A 42 -3.35 10.40 -17.35
CA ASP A 42 -4.45 9.55 -17.82
C ASP A 42 -4.73 8.39 -16.87
N PHE A 43 -3.67 7.85 -16.26
CA PHE A 43 -3.75 6.62 -15.48
C PHE A 43 -2.67 6.58 -14.39
N ILE A 44 -3.06 6.28 -13.15
CA ILE A 44 -2.13 6.06 -12.03
C ILE A 44 -2.20 4.60 -11.61
N VAL A 45 -1.02 3.98 -11.45
CA VAL A 45 -0.86 2.67 -10.82
C VAL A 45 -0.04 2.81 -9.54
N SER A 46 -0.59 2.39 -8.42
CA SER A 46 0.10 2.33 -7.12
C SER A 46 0.16 0.87 -6.67
N ASN A 47 1.35 0.25 -6.74
CA ASN A 47 1.52 -1.14 -6.34
C ASN A 47 2.24 -1.24 -5.00
N LEU A 48 1.55 -1.72 -3.96
CA LEU A 48 2.06 -1.93 -2.60
C LEU A 48 2.85 -0.73 -2.05
N MET A 49 2.37 0.50 -2.31
CA MET A 49 2.97 1.74 -1.84
C MET A 49 2.11 2.43 -0.78
N MET A 50 0.76 2.38 -0.91
CA MET A 50 -0.17 3.14 -0.08
C MET A 50 -0.03 2.83 1.42
N GLN A 51 0.36 1.62 1.79
CA GLN A 51 0.61 1.22 3.18
C GLN A 51 1.74 2.00 3.87
N TRP A 52 2.56 2.70 3.11
CA TRP A 52 3.64 3.57 3.62
C TRP A 52 3.17 5.02 3.83
N CYS A 53 1.94 5.32 3.46
CA CYS A 53 1.35 6.65 3.51
C CYS A 53 0.37 6.73 4.70
N PRO A 54 0.78 7.27 5.87
CA PRO A 54 -0.09 7.36 7.05
C PRO A 54 -1.29 8.27 6.84
N ASP A 55 -1.19 9.27 5.97
CA ASP A 55 -2.29 10.17 5.59
C ASP A 55 -2.83 9.76 4.21
N LEU A 56 -3.68 8.72 4.22
CA LEU A 56 -4.26 8.19 3.00
C LEU A 56 -5.15 9.22 2.28
N LYS A 57 -5.86 10.06 3.04
CA LYS A 57 -6.75 11.08 2.46
C LYS A 57 -5.98 12.10 1.61
N THR A 58 -4.89 12.65 2.14
CA THR A 58 -4.03 13.56 1.40
C THR A 58 -3.42 12.93 0.17
N LEU A 59 -3.01 11.64 0.25
CA LEU A 59 -2.54 10.89 -0.92
C LEU A 59 -3.61 10.79 -2.01
N LEU A 60 -4.83 10.40 -1.64
CA LEU A 60 -5.94 10.23 -2.58
C LEU A 60 -6.38 11.55 -3.19
N ASP A 61 -6.38 12.64 -2.42
CA ASP A 61 -6.66 13.99 -2.93
C ASP A 61 -5.64 14.41 -3.99
N GLU A 62 -4.37 14.11 -3.75
CA GLU A 62 -3.30 14.42 -4.70
C GLU A 62 -3.39 13.57 -5.97
N CYS A 63 -3.67 12.28 -5.85
CA CYS A 63 -3.94 11.42 -6.99
C CYS A 63 -5.16 11.92 -7.80
N PHE A 64 -6.24 12.31 -7.11
CA PHE A 64 -7.42 12.85 -7.75
C PHE A 64 -7.13 14.18 -8.46
N ARG A 65 -6.31 15.05 -7.87
CA ARG A 65 -5.92 16.32 -8.48
C ARG A 65 -5.28 16.12 -9.83
N ILE A 66 -4.29 15.24 -9.94
CA ILE A 66 -3.48 15.06 -11.15
C ILE A 66 -4.14 14.19 -12.22
N VAL A 67 -5.02 13.27 -11.84
CA VAL A 67 -5.74 12.41 -12.81
C VAL A 67 -6.72 13.26 -13.63
N LYS A 68 -6.74 13.03 -14.95
CA LYS A 68 -7.70 13.66 -15.88
C LYS A 68 -9.14 13.22 -15.58
N PRO A 69 -10.15 14.05 -15.90
CA PRO A 69 -11.52 13.55 -16.03
C PRO A 69 -11.57 12.35 -16.99
N GLY A 70 -12.28 11.28 -16.64
CA GLY A 70 -12.27 10.00 -17.36
C GLY A 70 -11.04 9.12 -17.06
N GLY A 71 -10.07 9.62 -16.30
CA GLY A 71 -8.88 8.86 -15.92
C GLY A 71 -9.10 7.88 -14.78
N LEU A 72 -8.20 6.92 -14.63
CA LEU A 72 -8.28 5.79 -13.72
C LEU A 72 -7.16 5.83 -12.68
N PHE A 73 -7.51 5.55 -11.42
CA PHE A 73 -6.58 5.19 -10.36
C PHE A 73 -6.73 3.70 -10.02
N LEU A 74 -5.64 2.95 -10.20
CA LEU A 74 -5.54 1.52 -9.87
C LEU A 74 -4.50 1.34 -8.76
N PHE A 75 -4.80 0.49 -7.77
CA PHE A 75 -3.84 0.25 -6.69
C PHE A 75 -3.89 -1.18 -6.16
N SER A 76 -2.79 -1.55 -5.51
CA SER A 76 -2.75 -2.63 -4.52
C SER A 76 -2.18 -2.12 -3.21
N THR A 77 -2.65 -2.66 -2.09
CA THR A 77 -2.15 -2.34 -0.75
C THR A 77 -2.36 -3.52 0.19
N PHE A 78 -1.80 -3.43 1.39
CA PHE A 78 -2.04 -4.44 2.42
C PHE A 78 -3.25 -4.08 3.29
N GLY A 79 -4.02 -5.12 3.64
CA GLY A 79 -5.14 -5.04 4.57
C GLY A 79 -4.76 -5.44 6.01
N PRO A 80 -5.70 -5.25 6.95
CA PRO A 80 -5.46 -5.38 8.40
C PRO A 80 -4.99 -6.76 8.86
N ASP A 81 -5.37 -7.83 8.17
CA ASP A 81 -4.96 -9.21 8.52
C ASP A 81 -3.51 -9.56 8.10
N THR A 82 -2.83 -8.65 7.37
CA THR A 82 -1.43 -8.87 6.98
C THR A 82 -0.53 -9.04 8.20
N LEU A 83 0.27 -10.12 8.20
CA LEU A 83 1.20 -10.50 9.27
C LEU A 83 0.51 -10.66 10.64
N LYS A 84 -0.72 -11.15 10.66
CA LYS A 84 -1.49 -11.33 11.90
C LYS A 84 -0.80 -12.26 12.90
N GLU A 85 -0.10 -13.30 12.42
CA GLU A 85 0.67 -14.22 13.23
C GLU A 85 1.81 -13.48 13.95
N LEU A 86 2.54 -12.64 13.23
CA LEU A 86 3.63 -11.83 13.77
C LEU A 86 3.11 -10.78 14.75
N LYS A 87 2.01 -10.08 14.42
CA LYS A 87 1.35 -9.11 15.31
C LYS A 87 0.97 -9.76 16.64
N ARG A 88 0.33 -10.94 16.60
CA ARG A 88 -0.11 -11.69 17.80
C ARG A 88 1.08 -12.19 18.60
N SER A 89 2.13 -12.69 17.96
CA SER A 89 3.33 -13.14 18.65
C SER A 89 4.02 -12.01 19.42
N TRP A 90 4.08 -10.81 18.83
CA TRP A 90 4.63 -9.64 19.50
C TRP A 90 3.73 -9.12 20.64
N SER A 91 2.40 -9.16 20.49
CA SER A 91 1.47 -8.66 21.51
C SER A 91 1.57 -9.40 22.86
N VAL A 92 2.10 -10.62 22.87
CA VAL A 92 2.39 -11.37 24.11
C VAL A 92 3.71 -10.92 24.76
N VAL A 93 4.57 -10.25 23.99
CA VAL A 93 5.91 -9.83 24.46
C VAL A 93 5.90 -8.42 25.04
N ASP A 94 5.28 -7.48 24.31
CA ASP A 94 5.11 -6.10 24.75
C ASP A 94 3.98 -5.40 23.95
N ASN A 95 3.65 -4.16 24.38
CA ASN A 95 2.60 -3.35 23.76
C ASN A 95 3.12 -2.42 22.65
N ASN A 96 4.37 -2.57 22.21
CA ASN A 96 4.92 -1.72 21.17
C ASN A 96 4.44 -2.16 19.77
N PRO A 97 4.25 -1.25 18.83
CA PRO A 97 3.97 -1.61 17.46
C PRO A 97 5.21 -2.22 16.81
N HIS A 98 5.12 -3.48 16.38
CA HIS A 98 6.16 -4.20 15.67
C HIS A 98 5.81 -4.46 14.19
N VAL A 99 4.56 -4.22 13.83
CA VAL A 99 4.02 -4.28 12.46
C VAL A 99 3.12 -3.07 12.27
N ASN A 100 3.15 -2.45 11.11
CA ASN A 100 2.27 -1.33 10.78
C ASN A 100 0.79 -1.70 10.87
N LYS A 101 -0.05 -0.73 11.22
CA LYS A 101 -1.49 -0.83 10.99
C LYS A 101 -1.74 -0.60 9.51
N PHE A 102 -2.53 -1.47 8.92
CA PHE A 102 -3.02 -1.30 7.56
C PHE A 102 -4.49 -0.90 7.58
N THR A 103 -4.89 -0.09 6.62
CA THR A 103 -6.26 0.44 6.51
C THR A 103 -7.19 -0.65 5.99
N ASP A 104 -8.40 -0.71 6.53
CA ASP A 104 -9.44 -1.61 6.05
C ASP A 104 -9.95 -1.19 4.66
N MET A 105 -10.39 -2.16 3.88
CA MET A 105 -10.89 -1.95 2.53
C MET A 105 -12.06 -0.95 2.46
N HIS A 106 -12.98 -1.00 3.43
CA HIS A 106 -14.12 -0.08 3.47
C HIS A 106 -13.66 1.35 3.77
N ASP A 107 -12.72 1.53 4.70
CA ASP A 107 -12.15 2.84 5.02
C ASP A 107 -11.41 3.45 3.82
N ILE A 108 -10.72 2.61 3.01
CA ILE A 108 -10.09 3.05 1.77
C ILE A 108 -11.16 3.54 0.79
N GLY A 109 -12.23 2.78 0.59
CA GLY A 109 -13.33 3.13 -0.30
C GLY A 109 -14.01 4.43 0.08
N ASP A 110 -14.30 4.61 1.35
CA ASP A 110 -14.91 5.83 1.87
C ASP A 110 -14.00 7.05 1.63
N GLN A 111 -12.71 6.93 1.87
CA GLN A 111 -11.75 8.00 1.61
C GLN A 111 -11.60 8.30 0.12
N MET A 112 -11.67 7.30 -0.76
CA MET A 112 -11.70 7.51 -2.22
C MET A 112 -12.92 8.33 -2.65
N LEU A 113 -14.11 7.99 -2.15
CA LEU A 113 -15.33 8.75 -2.41
C LEU A 113 -15.23 10.19 -1.89
N GLN A 114 -14.70 10.39 -0.68
CA GLN A 114 -14.47 11.70 -0.09
C GLN A 114 -13.45 12.55 -0.88
N SER A 115 -12.52 11.91 -1.59
CA SER A 115 -11.56 12.58 -2.48
C SER A 115 -12.14 12.92 -3.85
N GLY A 116 -13.36 12.43 -4.15
CA GLY A 116 -14.08 12.74 -5.39
C GLY A 116 -14.02 11.62 -6.45
N PHE A 117 -13.29 10.53 -6.19
CA PHE A 117 -13.34 9.36 -7.06
C PHE A 117 -14.74 8.74 -7.08
N GLN A 118 -15.09 8.12 -8.18
CA GLN A 118 -16.40 7.51 -8.40
C GLN A 118 -16.29 6.00 -8.58
N SER A 119 -17.33 5.29 -8.17
CA SER A 119 -17.47 3.85 -8.36
C SER A 119 -16.21 3.06 -7.94
N PRO A 120 -15.72 3.22 -6.69
CA PRO A 120 -14.59 2.43 -6.24
C PRO A 120 -14.99 0.94 -6.23
N VAL A 121 -14.19 0.12 -6.89
CA VAL A 121 -14.32 -1.34 -6.87
C VAL A 121 -13.08 -1.90 -6.21
N MET A 122 -13.29 -2.78 -5.24
CA MET A 122 -12.18 -3.39 -4.51
C MET A 122 -12.42 -4.87 -4.30
N GLU A 123 -11.34 -5.61 -4.30
CA GLU A 123 -11.27 -7.03 -4.04
C GLU A 123 -10.16 -7.32 -3.03
N MET A 124 -10.33 -8.34 -2.21
CA MET A 124 -9.34 -8.75 -1.23
C MET A 124 -8.98 -10.22 -1.44
N GLU A 125 -7.68 -10.47 -1.44
CA GLU A 125 -7.11 -11.81 -1.51
C GLU A 125 -6.24 -12.10 -0.28
N ARG A 126 -6.36 -13.31 0.28
CA ARG A 126 -5.46 -13.78 1.34
C ARG A 126 -4.44 -14.74 0.78
N LEU A 127 -3.19 -14.32 0.82
CA LEU A 127 -2.04 -15.14 0.46
C LEU A 127 -1.34 -15.61 1.74
N THR A 128 -0.94 -16.87 1.77
CA THR A 128 -0.14 -17.40 2.88
C THR A 128 1.21 -17.85 2.34
N LEU A 129 2.25 -17.13 2.71
CA LEU A 129 3.63 -17.57 2.52
C LEU A 129 4.04 -18.48 3.67
N THR A 130 4.93 -19.42 3.42
CA THR A 130 5.40 -20.37 4.44
C THR A 130 6.91 -20.33 4.56
N TYR A 131 7.40 -20.42 5.79
CA TYR A 131 8.81 -20.30 6.15
C TYR A 131 9.25 -21.49 6.99
N ASP A 132 10.53 -21.88 6.90
CA ASP A 132 11.10 -22.88 7.78
C ASP A 132 11.35 -22.31 9.18
N LYS A 133 11.78 -21.05 9.24
CA LYS A 133 12.13 -20.34 10.48
C LYS A 133 11.57 -18.91 10.46
N VAL A 134 11.23 -18.42 11.65
CA VAL A 134 10.78 -16.99 11.80
C VAL A 134 11.83 -16.01 11.29
N ILE A 135 13.12 -16.35 11.40
CA ILE A 135 14.20 -15.46 10.95
C ILE A 135 14.18 -15.25 9.43
N ASP A 136 13.72 -16.24 8.66
CA ASP A 136 13.64 -16.13 7.21
C ASP A 136 12.55 -15.13 6.81
N LEU A 137 11.38 -15.18 7.48
CA LEU A 137 10.35 -14.14 7.36
C LEU A 137 10.91 -12.75 7.70
N MET A 138 11.68 -12.63 8.78
CA MET A 138 12.25 -11.34 9.18
C MET A 138 13.25 -10.81 8.15
N HIS A 139 14.00 -11.70 7.47
CA HIS A 139 14.89 -11.31 6.38
C HIS A 139 14.11 -10.82 5.15
N ASP A 140 13.04 -11.49 4.77
CA ASP A 140 12.19 -11.06 3.65
C ASP A 140 11.56 -9.69 3.93
N LEU A 141 10.98 -9.51 5.13
CA LEU A 141 10.43 -8.22 5.54
C LEU A 141 11.49 -7.10 5.51
N LYS A 142 12.74 -7.43 5.84
CA LYS A 142 13.85 -6.51 5.72
C LYS A 142 14.17 -6.19 4.27
N GLY A 143 14.16 -7.18 3.40
CA GLY A 143 14.45 -7.03 1.97
C GLY A 143 13.48 -6.11 1.24
N ILE A 144 12.19 -6.13 1.61
CA ILE A 144 11.14 -5.26 1.03
C ILE A 144 11.02 -3.90 1.74
N GLY A 145 11.94 -3.55 2.65
CA GLY A 145 11.92 -2.29 3.38
C GLY A 145 10.89 -2.21 4.51
N ALA A 146 10.20 -3.30 4.84
CA ALA A 146 9.15 -3.35 5.86
C ALA A 146 9.66 -3.23 7.32
N GLN A 147 10.88 -2.73 7.52
CA GLN A 147 11.45 -2.47 8.85
C GLN A 147 10.95 -1.16 9.48
N THR A 148 10.44 -0.25 8.67
CA THR A 148 9.98 1.05 9.15
C THR A 148 8.57 0.91 9.68
N VAL A 149 8.46 0.73 11.01
CA VAL A 149 7.18 0.79 11.71
C VAL A 149 6.96 2.22 12.18
N HIS A 150 5.85 2.83 11.78
CA HIS A 150 5.45 4.15 12.28
C HIS A 150 5.31 4.10 13.81
N ASN A 151 5.87 5.08 14.49
CA ASN A 151 5.88 5.17 15.96
C ASN A 151 6.64 4.04 16.69
N ARG A 152 7.65 3.44 16.05
CA ARG A 152 8.51 2.46 16.70
C ARG A 152 9.24 3.10 17.90
N SER A 153 9.23 2.40 19.04
CA SER A 153 10.10 2.75 20.15
C SER A 153 11.58 2.76 19.71
N LYS A 154 12.32 3.81 20.10
CA LYS A 154 13.77 3.92 19.82
C LYS A 154 14.62 2.92 20.61
N SER A 155 14.02 2.13 21.52
CA SER A 155 14.73 1.10 22.26
C SER A 155 15.03 -0.12 21.40
N LEU A 156 16.25 -0.63 21.50
CA LEU A 156 16.62 -1.91 20.88
C LEU A 156 15.75 -3.03 21.47
N THR A 157 15.15 -3.82 20.60
CA THR A 157 14.44 -5.03 21.02
C THR A 157 15.46 -6.01 21.60
N GLY A 158 15.44 -6.22 22.92
CA GLY A 158 16.41 -7.10 23.58
C GLY A 158 16.25 -8.55 23.09
N LYS A 159 17.37 -9.30 23.08
CA LYS A 159 17.41 -10.70 22.62
C LYS A 159 16.37 -11.59 23.30
N THR A 160 16.10 -11.35 24.60
CA THR A 160 15.08 -12.09 25.36
C THR A 160 13.67 -11.89 24.80
N LYS A 161 13.29 -10.65 24.48
CA LYS A 161 11.98 -10.35 23.86
C LYS A 161 11.85 -10.99 22.49
N PHE A 162 12.91 -10.93 21.69
CA PHE A 162 12.93 -11.53 20.37
C PHE A 162 12.76 -13.05 20.44
N ASN A 163 13.49 -13.72 21.32
CA ASN A 163 13.35 -15.17 21.52
C ASN A 163 11.94 -15.56 21.97
N LYS A 164 11.33 -14.80 22.88
CA LYS A 164 9.95 -15.04 23.30
C LYS A 164 8.95 -14.90 22.15
N MET A 165 9.14 -13.90 21.29
CA MET A 165 8.32 -13.76 20.08
C MET A 165 8.47 -14.97 19.15
N ILE A 166 9.70 -15.46 18.94
CA ILE A 166 9.94 -16.67 18.13
C ILE A 166 9.21 -17.86 18.73
N GLU A 167 9.33 -18.10 20.03
CA GLU A 167 8.64 -19.17 20.74
C GLU A 167 7.13 -19.10 20.53
N MET A 168 6.55 -17.91 20.67
CA MET A 168 5.12 -17.70 20.42
C MET A 168 4.74 -17.94 18.94
N TYR A 169 5.60 -17.54 18.00
CA TYR A 169 5.35 -17.76 16.57
C TYR A 169 5.38 -19.26 16.20
N GLU A 170 6.22 -20.06 16.88
CA GLU A 170 6.28 -21.50 16.67
C GLU A 170 4.94 -22.22 16.95
N SER A 171 4.06 -21.64 17.76
CA SER A 171 2.71 -22.20 17.98
C SER A 171 1.83 -22.19 16.73
N TYR A 172 2.18 -21.43 15.69
CA TYR A 172 1.49 -21.41 14.40
C TYR A 172 2.03 -22.44 13.41
N ARG A 173 3.07 -23.21 13.77
CA ARG A 173 3.68 -24.22 12.87
C ARG A 173 2.65 -25.25 12.46
N LYS A 174 2.54 -25.44 11.15
CA LYS A 174 1.67 -26.43 10.53
C LYS A 174 2.42 -27.10 9.37
N ASP A 175 2.36 -28.41 9.28
CA ASP A 175 3.04 -29.19 8.23
C ASP A 175 4.53 -28.81 8.10
N ASP A 176 5.22 -28.71 9.23
CA ASP A 176 6.62 -28.28 9.38
C ASP A 176 6.95 -26.87 8.86
N LYS A 177 5.95 -26.05 8.55
CA LYS A 177 6.12 -24.68 8.07
C LYS A 177 5.45 -23.66 8.99
N LEU A 178 5.98 -22.45 9.01
CA LEU A 178 5.44 -21.29 9.70
C LEU A 178 4.69 -20.42 8.69
N PRO A 179 3.38 -20.19 8.87
CA PRO A 179 2.61 -19.35 7.97
C PRO A 179 2.86 -17.86 8.22
N ALA A 180 2.90 -17.08 7.18
CA ALA A 180 2.77 -15.62 7.24
C ALA A 180 1.63 -15.21 6.31
N THR A 181 0.57 -14.66 6.89
CA THR A 181 -0.61 -14.21 6.15
C THR A 181 -0.37 -12.83 5.58
N TYR A 182 -0.69 -12.66 4.30
CA TYR A 182 -0.76 -11.37 3.63
C TYR A 182 -2.18 -11.19 3.10
N GLU A 183 -2.84 -10.16 3.54
CA GLU A 183 -4.11 -9.70 2.99
C GLU A 183 -3.81 -8.60 1.98
N VAL A 184 -4.04 -8.88 0.71
CA VAL A 184 -3.80 -7.93 -0.38
C VAL A 184 -5.14 -7.38 -0.84
N ILE A 185 -5.27 -6.07 -0.83
CA ILE A 185 -6.42 -5.35 -1.35
C ILE A 185 -6.03 -4.79 -2.70
N TYR A 186 -6.80 -5.14 -3.73
CA TYR A 186 -6.73 -4.55 -5.06
C TYR A 186 -7.91 -3.61 -5.22
N GLY A 187 -7.69 -2.45 -5.81
CA GLY A 187 -8.78 -1.52 -6.02
C GLY A 187 -8.55 -0.60 -7.20
N HIS A 188 -9.66 -0.07 -7.71
CA HIS A 188 -9.63 0.98 -8.70
C HIS A 188 -10.83 1.92 -8.55
N ALA A 189 -10.68 3.13 -9.04
CA ALA A 189 -11.76 4.08 -9.16
C ALA A 189 -11.46 5.11 -10.26
N TRP A 190 -12.52 5.74 -10.75
CA TRP A 190 -12.48 6.67 -11.85
C TRP A 190 -12.66 8.11 -11.37
N LYS A 191 -11.99 9.05 -12.04
CA LYS A 191 -12.37 10.45 -11.95
C LYS A 191 -13.41 10.72 -13.03
N GLN A 192 -14.64 11.02 -12.60
CA GLN A 192 -15.75 11.23 -13.52
C GLN A 192 -15.49 12.39 -14.49
N GLU A 193 -15.87 12.24 -15.74
CA GLU A 193 -15.98 13.34 -16.68
C GLU A 193 -17.08 14.31 -16.20
N LYS A 194 -16.81 15.61 -16.23
CA LYS A 194 -17.85 16.60 -16.00
C LYS A 194 -18.77 16.61 -17.22
N HIS A 195 -19.85 15.86 -17.19
CA HIS A 195 -20.92 16.07 -18.13
C HIS A 195 -21.56 17.44 -17.80
N PHE A 196 -21.23 18.45 -18.58
CA PHE A 196 -22.07 19.64 -18.68
C PHE A 196 -23.34 19.20 -19.41
N GLY A 197 -24.30 18.70 -18.64
CA GLY A 197 -25.66 18.51 -19.15
C GLY A 197 -26.27 19.87 -19.46
N GLY A 198 -26.02 20.35 -20.65
CA GLY A 198 -26.79 21.43 -21.24
C GLY A 198 -28.20 20.89 -21.50
N ILE A 199 -29.15 21.19 -20.62
CA ILE A 199 -30.58 21.10 -20.96
C ILE A 199 -30.78 22.21 -21.99
N SER A 200 -30.80 21.85 -23.26
CA SER A 200 -31.35 22.72 -24.31
C SER A 200 -32.85 22.76 -24.07
N LEU A 201 -33.34 23.85 -23.50
CA LEU A 201 -34.77 24.19 -23.53
C LEU A 201 -35.02 24.89 -24.86
N ASP A 202 -35.10 24.13 -25.93
CA ASP A 202 -35.67 24.62 -27.18
C ASP A 202 -37.20 24.64 -27.05
N ASN A 203 -37.78 25.86 -27.01
CA ASN A 203 -39.20 26.13 -27.18
C ASN A 203 -39.61 26.03 -28.65
#